data_aa1e3a7e2d584ea85a2d41048b1cfec5
#
_entry.id   aa1e3a7e2d584ea85a2d41048b1cfec5
#
_cell.length_a   1.000
_cell.length_b   1.000
_cell.length_c   1.000
_cell.angle_alpha   90.00
_cell.angle_beta   90.00
_cell.angle_gamma   90.00
#
_symmetry.space_group_name_H-M   'P 1'
#
loop_
_entity.id
_entity.type
_entity.pdbx_description
1 polymer ?
#
loop_
_entity_poly.entity_id
_entity_poly.type
_entity_poly.pdbx_seq_one_letter_code
_entity_poly.pdbx_strand_id
1 'polypeptide(L)'
;MIAEQEKVFWDTIDVFNKQGLLPYIMVVGSWAEFLYMDYFKTGYESGMKTRDLDFLYRNVRRPERKISIIQELSNNGFTYSVDILTGVGKFYKEGLLEIEFLTKAIGKGSSTMKIPSLGITAESLRTINLLAD
;
A
#
# COMPACT_ATOMS: atom_id res chain seq x y z
N MET A 1 8.91 6.85 18.12
CA MET A 1 8.36 5.60 17.55
C MET A 1 7.14 5.88 16.71
N ILE A 2 6.02 6.30 17.32
CA ILE A 2 4.82 6.65 16.55
C ILE A 2 5.10 7.80 15.59
N ALA A 3 5.82 8.82 16.05
CA ALA A 3 6.16 9.95 15.20
C ALA A 3 7.04 9.56 14.00
N GLU A 4 7.95 8.60 14.17
CA GLU A 4 8.75 8.12 13.06
C GLU A 4 7.92 7.33 12.07
N GLN A 5 6.97 6.51 12.55
CA GLN A 5 6.07 5.79 11.67
C GLN A 5 5.21 6.75 10.85
N GLU A 6 4.69 7.79 11.49
CA GLU A 6 3.89 8.80 10.80
C GLU A 6 4.70 9.52 9.74
N LYS A 7 5.94 9.87 10.06
CA LYS A 7 6.82 10.50 9.09
C LYS A 7 7.05 9.59 7.88
N VAL A 8 7.34 8.32 8.12
CA VAL A 8 7.57 7.34 7.05
C VAL A 8 6.30 7.16 6.22
N PHE A 9 5.13 7.13 6.86
CA PHE A 9 3.85 7.06 6.16
C PHE A 9 3.69 8.24 5.20
N TRP A 10 3.88 9.47 5.68
CA TRP A 10 3.72 10.66 4.85
C TRP A 10 4.78 10.74 3.75
N ASP A 11 6.02 10.32 4.05
CA ASP A 11 7.07 10.24 3.03
C ASP A 11 6.68 9.26 1.94
N THR A 12 6.06 8.14 2.29
CA THR A 12 5.58 7.14 1.33
C THR A 12 4.47 7.71 0.46
N ILE A 13 3.51 8.40 1.06
CA ILE A 13 2.44 9.06 0.31
C ILE A 13 3.02 10.09 -0.66
N ASP A 14 4.02 10.85 -0.21
CA ASP A 14 4.68 11.84 -1.07
C ASP A 14 5.37 11.18 -2.27
N VAL A 15 6.06 10.08 -2.06
CA VAL A 15 6.68 9.31 -3.15
C VAL A 15 5.61 8.90 -4.17
N PHE A 16 4.50 8.32 -3.68
CA PHE A 16 3.43 7.87 -4.57
C PHE A 16 2.77 9.05 -5.30
N ASN A 17 2.62 10.17 -4.64
CA ASN A 17 2.07 11.37 -5.27
C ASN A 17 2.97 11.86 -6.40
N LYS A 18 4.27 11.93 -6.15
CA LYS A 18 5.24 12.37 -7.16
C LYS A 18 5.29 11.44 -8.38
N GLN A 19 5.04 10.15 -8.17
CA GLN A 19 4.99 9.17 -9.24
C GLN A 19 3.64 9.10 -9.95
N GLY A 20 2.65 9.88 -9.50
CA GLY A 20 1.32 9.88 -10.09
C GLY A 20 0.51 8.64 -9.78
N LEU A 21 0.82 7.95 -8.67
CA LEU A 21 0.18 6.69 -8.31
C LEU A 21 -1.13 6.87 -7.51
N LEU A 22 -1.29 7.98 -6.80
CA LEU A 22 -2.41 8.14 -5.87
C LEU A 22 -3.80 7.90 -6.49
N PRO A 23 -4.08 8.28 -7.76
CA PRO A 23 -5.39 8.01 -8.34
C PRO A 23 -5.73 6.53 -8.48
N TYR A 24 -4.74 5.65 -8.39
CA TYR A 24 -4.91 4.22 -8.65
C TYR A 24 -4.93 3.38 -7.39
N ILE A 25 -4.69 3.97 -6.24
CA ILE A 25 -4.60 3.23 -4.97
C ILE A 25 -5.46 3.88 -3.90
N MET A 26 -5.73 3.10 -2.85
CA MET A 26 -6.47 3.56 -1.68
C MET A 26 -5.87 2.92 -0.45
N VAL A 27 -5.60 3.73 0.58
CA VAL A 27 -5.18 3.20 1.87
C VAL A 27 -6.35 2.46 2.50
N VAL A 28 -6.10 1.27 3.01
CA VAL A 28 -7.11 0.48 3.74
C VAL A 28 -6.56 0.09 5.10
N GLY A 29 -7.43 -0.43 5.97
CA GLY A 29 -7.04 -0.86 7.31
C GLY A 29 -6.81 0.29 8.27
N SER A 30 -5.98 0.06 9.29
CA SER A 30 -5.80 1.02 10.39
C SER A 30 -5.25 2.37 9.96
N TRP A 31 -4.42 2.40 8.92
CA TRP A 31 -3.86 3.66 8.43
C TRP A 31 -4.90 4.50 7.68
N ALA A 32 -5.96 3.87 7.15
CA ALA A 32 -7.08 4.61 6.60
C ALA A 32 -7.80 5.38 7.71
N GLU A 33 -7.95 4.76 8.88
CA GLU A 33 -8.52 5.43 10.05
C GLU A 33 -7.68 6.63 10.48
N PHE A 34 -6.37 6.47 10.48
CA PHE A 34 -5.45 7.57 10.78
C PHE A 34 -5.64 8.74 9.81
N LEU A 35 -5.73 8.46 8.52
CA LEU A 35 -5.96 9.51 7.51
C LEU A 35 -7.28 10.22 7.73
N TYR A 36 -8.33 9.47 8.05
CA TYR A 36 -9.64 10.03 8.31
C TYR A 36 -9.59 11.02 9.48
N MET A 37 -8.97 10.61 10.57
CA MET A 37 -8.85 11.45 11.75
C MET A 37 -8.00 12.68 11.53
N ASP A 38 -6.90 12.53 10.80
CA ASP A 38 -6.05 13.66 10.44
C ASP A 38 -6.82 14.68 9.60
N TYR A 39 -7.56 14.19 8.61
CA TYR A 39 -8.34 15.06 7.72
C TYR A 39 -9.39 15.88 8.47
N PHE A 40 -10.10 15.25 9.38
CA PHE A 40 -11.17 15.91 10.12
C PHE A 40 -10.70 16.67 11.37
N LYS A 41 -9.42 16.58 11.70
CA LYS A 41 -8.85 17.27 12.86
C LYS A 41 -9.63 16.99 14.13
N THR A 42 -10.01 15.73 14.33
CA THR A 42 -10.88 15.34 15.45
C THR A 42 -10.21 15.44 16.82
N GLY A 43 -8.88 15.51 16.86
CA GLY A 43 -8.14 15.46 18.12
C GLY A 43 -8.11 14.09 18.75
N TYR A 44 -8.78 13.12 18.16
CA TYR A 44 -8.75 11.74 18.63
C TYR A 44 -7.52 11.04 18.06
N GLU A 45 -6.78 10.38 18.93
CA GLU A 45 -5.65 9.57 18.48
C GLU A 45 -6.03 8.10 18.56
N SER A 46 -5.84 7.40 17.45
CA SER A 46 -5.96 5.95 17.45
C SER A 46 -4.90 5.40 18.41
N GLY A 47 -5.32 4.57 19.37
CA GLY A 47 -4.42 4.01 20.38
C GLY A 47 -3.37 3.07 19.83
N MET A 48 -3.57 2.52 18.63
CA MET A 48 -2.62 1.58 18.04
C MET A 48 -2.40 1.89 16.57
N LYS A 49 -1.12 2.08 16.22
CA LYS A 49 -0.69 2.12 14.84
C LYS A 49 0.09 0.86 14.56
N THR A 50 -0.39 0.08 13.61
CA THR A 50 0.27 -1.15 13.21
C THR A 50 1.42 -0.85 12.27
N ARG A 51 2.33 -1.81 12.11
CA ARG A 51 3.37 -1.71 11.10
C ARG A 51 2.82 -1.93 9.71
N ASP A 52 1.68 -2.64 9.60
CA ASP A 52 1.10 -3.02 8.32
C ASP A 52 0.39 -1.83 7.68
N LEU A 53 0.90 -1.40 6.54
CA LEU A 53 0.31 -0.34 5.73
C LEU A 53 -0.13 -0.96 4.42
N ASP A 54 -1.45 -1.06 4.23
CA ASP A 54 -2.02 -1.73 3.08
C ASP A 54 -2.62 -0.74 2.10
N PHE A 55 -2.30 -0.92 0.82
CA PHE A 55 -2.88 -0.15 -0.27
C PHE A 55 -3.67 -1.06 -1.18
N LEU A 56 -4.94 -0.71 -1.42
CA LEU A 56 -5.72 -1.38 -2.43
C LEU A 56 -5.41 -0.77 -3.79
N TYR A 57 -4.91 -1.60 -4.72
CA TYR A 57 -4.73 -1.18 -6.10
C TYR A 57 -6.07 -1.34 -6.84
N ARG A 58 -6.58 -0.23 -7.33
CA ARG A 58 -7.90 -0.19 -7.97
C ARG A 58 -7.75 -0.58 -9.43
N ASN A 59 -8.23 -1.76 -9.77
CA ASN A 59 -8.08 -2.31 -11.12
C ASN A 59 -8.96 -1.64 -12.19
N VAL A 60 -9.71 -0.59 -11.80
CA VAL A 60 -10.59 0.11 -12.73
C VAL A 60 -9.84 1.00 -13.73
N ARG A 61 -8.60 1.36 -13.40
CA ARG A 61 -7.75 2.17 -14.27
C ARG A 61 -6.33 1.63 -14.22
N ARG A 62 -5.58 1.91 -15.28
CA ARG A 62 -4.16 1.56 -15.33
C ARG A 62 -3.36 2.85 -15.53
N PRO A 63 -2.21 2.99 -14.86
CA PRO A 63 -1.31 4.09 -15.17
C PRO A 63 -0.90 4.07 -16.64
N GLU A 64 -0.82 5.23 -17.25
CA GLU A 64 -0.44 5.34 -18.66
C GLU A 64 1.02 4.94 -18.90
N ARG A 65 1.83 5.04 -17.86
CA ARG A 65 3.25 4.65 -17.90
C ARG A 65 3.56 3.73 -16.74
N LYS A 66 4.67 3.00 -16.88
CA LYS A 66 5.16 2.17 -15.79
C LYS A 66 5.70 3.04 -14.66
N ILE A 67 5.43 2.67 -13.45
CA ILE A 67 5.90 3.35 -12.24
C ILE A 67 6.84 2.40 -11.51
N SER A 68 8.09 2.82 -11.33
CA SER A 68 9.11 2.00 -10.67
C SER A 68 9.00 2.13 -9.15
N ILE A 69 7.98 1.52 -8.56
CA ILE A 69 7.76 1.62 -7.12
C ILE A 69 8.90 1.00 -6.33
N ILE A 70 9.42 -0.16 -6.78
CA ILE A 70 10.52 -0.82 -6.09
C ILE A 70 11.73 0.11 -6.01
N GLN A 71 12.07 0.75 -7.11
CA GLN A 71 13.22 1.66 -7.15
C GLN A 71 12.98 2.90 -6.27
N GLU A 72 11.80 3.50 -6.35
CA GLU A 72 11.49 4.71 -5.60
C GLU A 72 11.44 4.46 -4.09
N LEU A 73 10.85 3.37 -3.67
CA LEU A 73 10.82 3.03 -2.25
C LEU A 73 12.19 2.57 -1.76
N SER A 74 12.98 1.89 -2.61
CA SER A 74 14.37 1.56 -2.29
C SER A 74 15.18 2.81 -2.01
N ASN A 75 14.99 3.85 -2.83
CA ASN A 75 15.67 5.13 -2.62
C ASN A 75 15.29 5.79 -1.30
N ASN A 76 14.15 5.40 -0.72
CA ASN A 76 13.65 5.91 0.54
C ASN A 76 13.89 4.93 1.71
N GLY A 77 14.76 3.97 1.54
CA GLY A 77 15.18 3.08 2.61
C GLY A 77 14.32 1.83 2.80
N PHE A 78 13.41 1.54 1.87
CA PHE A 78 12.63 0.30 1.93
C PHE A 78 13.35 -0.83 1.22
N THR A 79 13.12 -2.05 1.72
CA THR A 79 13.57 -3.29 1.09
C THR A 79 12.36 -4.03 0.56
N TYR A 80 12.43 -4.49 -0.69
CA TYR A 80 11.37 -5.30 -1.27
C TYR A 80 11.72 -6.78 -1.15
N SER A 81 10.78 -7.57 -0.66
CA SER A 81 10.97 -9.01 -0.49
C SER A 81 9.71 -9.75 -0.94
N VAL A 82 9.89 -10.87 -1.62
CA VAL A 82 8.80 -11.71 -2.08
C VAL A 82 8.74 -12.95 -1.21
N ASP A 83 7.56 -13.24 -0.66
CA ASP A 83 7.35 -14.45 0.12
C ASP A 83 7.44 -15.67 -0.78
N ILE A 84 8.29 -16.62 -0.42
CA ILE A 84 8.54 -17.83 -1.23
C ILE A 84 7.28 -18.68 -1.36
N LEU A 85 6.48 -18.74 -0.31
CA LEU A 85 5.29 -19.60 -0.28
C LEU A 85 4.09 -18.97 -1.02
N THR A 86 3.87 -17.68 -0.88
CA THR A 86 2.69 -17.03 -1.44
C THR A 86 2.96 -16.27 -2.72
N GLY A 87 4.21 -15.88 -2.97
CA GLY A 87 4.56 -15.04 -4.11
C GLY A 87 4.22 -13.56 -3.90
N VAL A 88 3.68 -13.19 -2.75
CA VAL A 88 3.32 -11.80 -2.46
C VAL A 88 4.56 -10.99 -2.13
N GLY A 89 4.67 -9.81 -2.73
CA GLY A 89 5.75 -8.89 -2.46
C GLY A 89 5.37 -7.87 -1.39
N LYS A 90 6.30 -7.58 -0.50
CA LYS A 90 6.14 -6.58 0.54
C LYS A 90 7.35 -5.69 0.62
N PHE A 91 7.12 -4.44 1.01
CA PHE A 91 8.17 -3.48 1.26
C PHE A 91 8.35 -3.32 2.77
N TYR A 92 9.58 -3.36 3.21
CA TYR A 92 9.90 -3.27 4.63
C TYR A 92 10.79 -2.07 4.91
N LYS A 93 10.43 -1.31 5.92
CA LYS A 93 11.36 -0.40 6.57
C LYS A 93 11.42 -0.85 8.02
N GLU A 94 12.51 -1.50 8.38
CA GLU A 94 12.63 -2.28 9.60
C GLU A 94 12.21 -1.50 10.85
N GLY A 95 11.31 -2.12 11.63
CA GLY A 95 10.81 -1.55 12.86
C GLY A 95 9.78 -0.44 12.68
N LEU A 96 9.48 -0.02 11.45
CA LEU A 96 8.59 1.11 11.18
C LEU A 96 7.36 0.72 10.39
N LEU A 97 7.51 0.35 9.12
CA LEU A 97 6.37 0.00 8.27
C LEU A 97 6.66 -1.20 7.39
N GLU A 98 5.60 -1.96 7.13
CA GLU A 98 5.55 -3.00 6.11
C GLU A 98 4.44 -2.63 5.14
N ILE A 99 4.79 -2.43 3.88
CA ILE A 99 3.83 -2.00 2.86
C ILE A 99 3.46 -3.18 1.97
N GLU A 100 2.16 -3.42 1.83
CA GLU A 100 1.64 -4.46 0.97
C GLU A 100 0.57 -3.88 0.06
N PHE A 101 0.52 -4.38 -1.18
CA PHE A 101 -0.51 -4.02 -2.13
C PHE A 101 -1.52 -5.16 -2.26
N LEU A 102 -2.79 -4.78 -2.29
CA LEU A 102 -3.92 -5.71 -2.40
C LEU A 102 -4.68 -5.39 -3.68
N THR A 103 -5.28 -6.40 -4.30
CA THR A 103 -6.16 -6.19 -5.45
C THR A 103 -7.44 -6.99 -5.28
N LYS A 104 -8.46 -6.65 -6.08
CA LYS A 104 -9.65 -7.48 -6.20
C LYS A 104 -9.27 -8.81 -6.85
N ALA A 105 -9.91 -9.89 -6.42
CA ALA A 105 -9.79 -11.17 -7.10
C ALA A 105 -10.48 -11.07 -8.47
N ILE A 106 -9.73 -11.38 -9.51
CA ILE A 106 -10.25 -11.42 -10.88
C ILE A 106 -10.09 -12.86 -11.40
N GLY A 107 -11.18 -13.43 -11.91
CA GLY A 107 -11.15 -14.78 -12.44
C GLY A 107 -11.12 -15.85 -11.36
N LYS A 108 -10.48 -16.99 -11.63
CA LYS A 108 -10.56 -18.20 -10.80
C LYS A 108 -9.55 -18.23 -9.64
N GLY A 109 -9.50 -17.18 -8.84
CA GLY A 109 -8.96 -17.35 -7.51
C GLY A 109 -7.47 -17.65 -7.35
N SER A 110 -6.63 -17.03 -8.15
CA SER A 110 -5.23 -16.96 -7.78
C SER A 110 -5.13 -16.11 -6.50
N SER A 111 -4.32 -16.53 -5.54
CA SER A 111 -4.11 -15.78 -4.30
C SER A 111 -3.22 -14.55 -4.51
N THR A 112 -2.57 -14.44 -5.66
CA THR A 112 -1.70 -13.31 -5.98
C THR A 112 -1.98 -12.80 -7.39
N MET A 113 -1.65 -11.55 -7.63
CA MET A 113 -1.79 -10.95 -8.94
C MET A 113 -0.59 -10.03 -9.20
N LYS A 114 0.04 -10.20 -10.35
CA LYS A 114 1.09 -9.30 -10.78
C LYS A 114 0.47 -8.00 -11.27
N ILE A 115 1.10 -6.90 -10.89
CA ILE A 115 0.73 -5.58 -11.39
C ILE A 115 1.91 -5.09 -12.24
N PRO A 116 1.92 -5.39 -13.55
CA PRO A 116 3.08 -5.09 -14.40
C PRO A 116 3.44 -3.62 -14.46
N SER A 117 2.44 -2.74 -14.40
CA SER A 117 2.71 -1.30 -14.45
C SER A 117 3.44 -0.78 -13.21
N LEU A 118 3.39 -1.52 -12.10
CA LEU A 118 4.09 -1.18 -10.86
C LEU A 118 5.29 -2.08 -10.61
N GLY A 119 5.42 -3.17 -11.34
CA GLY A 119 6.51 -4.13 -11.18
C GLY A 119 6.46 -4.94 -9.90
N ILE A 120 5.28 -5.11 -9.32
CA ILE A 120 5.10 -5.81 -8.04
C ILE A 120 4.06 -6.91 -8.15
N THR A 121 4.00 -7.76 -7.12
CA THR A 121 2.96 -8.78 -6.97
C THR A 121 2.13 -8.46 -5.74
N ALA A 122 0.83 -8.32 -5.95
CA ALA A 122 -0.12 -7.99 -4.89
C ALA A 122 -0.86 -9.23 -4.40
N GLU A 123 -1.40 -9.17 -3.20
CA GLU A 123 -2.31 -10.18 -2.69
C GLU A 123 -3.70 -9.94 -3.28
N SER A 124 -4.34 -11.00 -3.74
CA SER A 124 -5.69 -10.94 -4.30
C SER A 124 -6.71 -11.31 -3.23
N LEU A 125 -7.62 -10.40 -2.91
CA LEU A 125 -8.61 -10.61 -1.86
C LEU A 125 -10.00 -10.65 -2.46
N ARG A 126 -10.71 -11.76 -2.23
CA ARG A 126 -12.03 -11.98 -2.82
C ARG A 126 -13.13 -11.13 -2.19
N THR A 127 -12.97 -10.79 -0.92
CA THR A 127 -13.98 -10.04 -0.17
C THR A 127 -13.83 -8.54 -0.29
N ILE A 128 -12.82 -8.09 -1.01
CA ILE A 128 -12.48 -6.67 -1.06
C ILE A 128 -13.44 -5.85 -1.94
N ASN A 129 -14.37 -6.49 -2.63
CA ASN A 129 -15.33 -5.81 -3.50
C ASN A 129 -16.11 -4.71 -2.78
N LEU A 130 -16.41 -4.92 -1.50
CA LEU A 130 -17.12 -3.93 -0.70
C LEU A 130 -16.27 -2.68 -0.42
N LEU A 131 -14.96 -2.84 -0.43
CA LEU A 131 -14.03 -1.75 -0.16
C LEU A 131 -13.64 -0.98 -1.43
N ALA A 132 -13.77 -1.62 -2.59
CA ALA A 132 -13.35 -1.05 -3.86
C ALA A 132 -14.44 -0.21 -4.54
N ASP A 133 -15.66 -0.35 -4.08
CA ASP A 133 -16.78 0.44 -4.55
C ASP A 133 -16.91 1.72 -3.72
#